data_847c2e6284bc4efaecc6dddd93632427
#
_entry.id   847c2e6284bc4efaecc6dddd93632427
#
_cell.length_a   1.000
_cell.length_b   1.000
_cell.length_c   1.000
_cell.angle_alpha   90.00
_cell.angle_beta   90.00
_cell.angle_gamma   90.00
#
_symmetry.space_group_name_H-M   'P 1'
#
loop_
_entity.id
_entity.type
_entity.pdbx_description
1 polymer ?
#
loop_
_entity_poly.entity_id
_entity_poly.type
_entity_poly.pdbx_seq_one_letter_code
_entity_poly.pdbx_strand_id
1 'polypeptide(L)'
;MNEQSTRETTVRVRQSEDLEASARALIEVHSTDGYPVEGVDDPQAWLTPAGLLRAWVGELGGRLAGHVLITTPQDGDAAAKAWADEGNPVERIAVLGRLFVLPEARRHSLGKQLVRATSAYADEQGLRLVLDVMEKDAAAIRLYERLGWRRIGTTSHDAGRGEDVPAYCYVSPPWSATPGSLS
;
A
#
# COMPACT_ATOMS: atom_id res chain seq x y z
N MET A 1 3.09 7.09 38.35
CA MET A 1 4.16 7.18 37.34
C MET A 1 3.62 6.57 36.05
N ASN A 2 3.23 7.41 35.10
CA ASN A 2 2.74 6.94 33.80
C ASN A 2 3.93 6.57 32.93
N GLU A 3 4.25 5.30 32.87
CA GLU A 3 5.04 4.77 31.76
C GLU A 3 4.15 4.66 30.53
N GLN A 4 3.87 5.78 29.87
CA GLN A 4 3.58 5.76 28.46
C GLN A 4 4.91 5.50 27.74
N SER A 5 5.32 4.25 27.73
CA SER A 5 6.32 3.77 26.77
C SER A 5 5.78 4.14 25.39
N THR A 6 6.35 5.17 24.80
CA THR A 6 6.09 5.52 23.40
C THR A 6 6.50 4.30 22.58
N ARG A 7 5.54 3.47 22.18
CA ARG A 7 5.84 2.29 21.36
C ARG A 7 6.40 2.78 20.04
N GLU A 8 7.68 2.57 19.85
CA GLU A 8 8.42 2.96 18.66
C GLU A 8 7.88 2.19 17.45
N THR A 9 7.69 2.90 16.33
CA THR A 9 7.34 2.32 15.04
C THR A 9 8.59 2.19 14.17
N THR A 10 8.73 1.06 13.49
CA THR A 10 9.78 0.84 12.49
C THR A 10 9.19 0.26 11.22
N VAL A 11 9.82 0.54 10.08
CA VAL A 11 9.47 -0.04 8.78
C VAL A 11 10.73 -0.65 8.18
N ARG A 12 10.62 -1.88 7.71
CA ARG A 12 11.71 -2.60 7.06
C ARG A 12 11.20 -3.49 5.94
N VAL A 13 12.09 -3.92 5.07
CA VAL A 13 11.77 -4.91 4.03
C VAL A 13 11.29 -6.22 4.67
N ARG A 14 10.19 -6.75 4.15
CA ARG A 14 9.66 -8.05 4.58
C ARG A 14 10.63 -9.17 4.25
N GLN A 15 10.91 -10.01 5.23
CA GLN A 15 11.66 -11.25 5.05
C GLN A 15 10.70 -12.44 4.90
N SER A 16 11.21 -13.60 4.49
CA SER A 16 10.39 -14.81 4.36
C SER A 16 9.76 -15.24 5.69
N GLU A 17 10.45 -15.03 6.78
CA GLU A 17 10.01 -15.35 8.15
C GLU A 17 8.83 -14.49 8.61
N ASP A 18 8.64 -13.33 8.01
CA ASP A 18 7.54 -12.42 8.35
C ASP A 18 6.19 -12.84 7.76
N LEU A 19 6.19 -13.76 6.80
CA LEU A 19 4.99 -14.09 6.03
C LEU A 19 3.85 -14.63 6.91
N GLU A 20 4.19 -15.50 7.85
CA GLU A 20 3.19 -16.06 8.78
C GLU A 20 2.61 -14.99 9.72
N ALA A 21 3.45 -14.12 10.27
CA ALA A 21 3.01 -13.01 11.12
C ALA A 21 2.19 -11.98 10.32
N SER A 22 2.57 -11.71 9.07
CA SER A 22 1.82 -10.85 8.16
C SER A 22 0.44 -11.45 7.84
N ALA A 23 0.36 -12.76 7.62
CA ALA A 23 -0.90 -13.47 7.39
C ALA A 23 -1.84 -13.39 8.61
N ARG A 24 -1.32 -13.57 9.82
CA ARG A 24 -2.12 -13.39 11.05
C ARG A 24 -2.64 -11.97 11.19
N ALA A 25 -1.79 -10.97 10.94
CA ALA A 25 -2.20 -9.56 10.98
C ALA A 25 -3.28 -9.24 9.93
N LEU A 26 -3.18 -9.79 8.73
CA LEU A 26 -4.19 -9.64 7.69
C LEU A 26 -5.54 -10.22 8.11
N ILE A 27 -5.55 -11.42 8.72
CA ILE A 27 -6.78 -12.05 9.24
C ILE A 27 -7.42 -11.18 10.32
N GLU A 28 -6.63 -10.59 11.19
CA GLU A 28 -7.12 -9.68 12.23
C GLU A 28 -7.75 -8.41 11.63
N VAL A 29 -7.10 -7.79 10.65
CA VAL A 29 -7.64 -6.62 9.93
C VAL A 29 -8.92 -7.00 9.19
N HIS A 30 -8.98 -8.16 8.56
CA HIS A 30 -10.20 -8.62 7.88
C HIS A 30 -11.37 -8.79 8.86
N SER A 31 -11.13 -9.34 10.04
CA SER A 31 -12.17 -9.55 11.05
C SER A 31 -12.73 -8.23 11.60
N THR A 32 -11.95 -7.16 11.63
CA THR A 32 -12.38 -5.84 12.14
C THR A 32 -12.93 -4.92 11.06
N ASP A 33 -12.33 -4.91 9.88
CA ASP A 33 -12.60 -3.91 8.84
C ASP A 33 -13.21 -4.50 7.56
N GLY A 34 -13.23 -5.84 7.42
CA GLY A 34 -13.63 -6.50 6.18
C GLY A 34 -12.65 -6.30 5.00
N TYR A 35 -11.41 -5.94 5.29
CA TYR A 35 -10.36 -5.80 4.28
C TYR A 35 -9.40 -7.00 4.28
N PRO A 36 -9.06 -7.58 3.14
CA PRO A 36 -9.56 -7.26 1.79
C PRO A 36 -11.01 -7.74 1.57
N VAL A 37 -11.71 -7.11 0.66
CA VAL A 37 -13.14 -7.41 0.38
C VAL A 37 -13.35 -8.79 -0.22
N GLU A 38 -12.36 -9.32 -0.92
CA GLU A 38 -12.35 -10.67 -1.51
C GLU A 38 -12.17 -11.79 -0.48
N GLY A 39 -11.81 -11.44 0.76
CA GLY A 39 -11.62 -12.41 1.84
C GLY A 39 -10.16 -12.83 2.06
N VAL A 40 -9.97 -13.73 3.01
CA VAL A 40 -8.65 -14.18 3.48
C VAL A 40 -8.52 -15.72 3.50
N ASP A 41 -9.11 -16.40 2.51
CA ASP A 41 -9.08 -17.87 2.41
C ASP A 41 -7.65 -18.41 2.29
N ASP A 42 -6.79 -17.72 1.54
CA ASP A 42 -5.37 -18.00 1.47
C ASP A 42 -4.55 -16.71 1.69
N PRO A 43 -4.32 -16.30 2.95
CA PRO A 43 -3.66 -15.04 3.25
C PRO A 43 -2.20 -15.01 2.80
N GLN A 44 -1.50 -16.12 2.78
CA GLN A 44 -0.11 -16.16 2.32
C GLN A 44 -0.01 -15.97 0.81
N ALA A 45 -0.88 -16.61 0.03
CA ALA A 45 -0.96 -16.40 -1.41
C ALA A 45 -1.33 -14.93 -1.74
N TRP A 46 -2.26 -14.36 -0.99
CA TRP A 46 -2.63 -12.95 -1.14
C TRP A 46 -1.45 -12.00 -0.87
N LEU A 47 -0.57 -12.34 0.08
CA LEU A 47 0.63 -11.57 0.41
C LEU A 47 1.82 -11.81 -0.54
N THR A 48 1.72 -12.78 -1.46
CA THR A 48 2.76 -13.13 -2.43
C THR A 48 2.20 -13.18 -3.86
N PRO A 49 1.63 -12.05 -4.36
CA PRO A 49 1.00 -12.03 -5.68
C PRO A 49 2.01 -12.17 -6.81
N ALA A 50 1.51 -12.51 -7.99
CA ALA A 50 2.30 -12.46 -9.23
C ALA A 50 2.88 -11.05 -9.43
N GLY A 51 4.09 -10.97 -9.97
CA GLY A 51 4.76 -9.71 -10.22
C GLY A 51 5.28 -8.98 -8.98
N LEU A 52 5.28 -9.61 -7.82
CA LEU A 52 5.82 -9.00 -6.59
C LEU A 52 7.24 -8.50 -6.80
N LEU A 53 7.44 -7.19 -6.62
CA LEU A 53 8.76 -6.55 -6.67
C LEU A 53 9.39 -6.48 -5.29
N ARG A 54 8.65 -5.96 -4.31
CA ARG A 54 9.10 -5.84 -2.93
C ARG A 54 7.93 -5.66 -1.97
N ALA A 55 8.12 -6.09 -0.73
CA ALA A 55 7.17 -5.89 0.36
C ALA A 55 7.88 -5.33 1.59
N TRP A 56 7.15 -4.60 2.41
CA TRP A 56 7.61 -4.04 3.68
C TRP A 56 6.65 -4.43 4.80
N VAL A 57 7.21 -4.55 5.98
CA VAL A 57 6.46 -4.71 7.22
C VAL A 57 6.69 -3.51 8.12
N GLY A 58 5.66 -3.14 8.84
CA GLY A 58 5.71 -2.14 9.89
C GLY A 58 5.60 -2.80 11.25
N GLU A 59 6.36 -2.33 12.21
CA GLU A 59 6.37 -2.85 13.58
C GLU A 59 5.97 -1.75 14.56
N LEU A 60 5.28 -2.15 15.62
CA LEU A 60 4.97 -1.32 16.78
C LEU A 60 5.50 -2.00 18.03
N GLY A 61 6.51 -1.40 18.67
CA GLY A 61 7.16 -2.00 19.85
C GLY A 61 7.77 -3.37 19.55
N GLY A 62 8.35 -3.57 18.36
CA GLY A 62 8.97 -4.82 17.93
C GLY A 62 8.00 -5.93 17.47
N ARG A 63 6.69 -5.65 17.40
CA ARG A 63 5.68 -6.58 16.88
C ARG A 63 5.18 -6.14 15.51
N LEU A 64 5.07 -7.06 14.57
CA LEU A 64 4.52 -6.78 13.25
C LEU A 64 3.08 -6.27 13.38
N ALA A 65 2.84 -5.08 12.82
CA ALA A 65 1.59 -4.34 12.94
C ALA A 65 1.10 -3.72 11.63
N GLY A 66 1.83 -3.87 10.54
CA GLY A 66 1.44 -3.35 9.24
C GLY A 66 2.21 -3.97 8.09
N HIS A 67 1.70 -3.78 6.89
CA HIS A 67 2.24 -4.36 5.67
C HIS A 67 1.91 -3.49 4.46
N VAL A 68 2.77 -3.51 3.46
CA VAL A 68 2.53 -2.98 2.11
C VAL A 68 3.42 -3.71 1.11
N LEU A 69 3.01 -3.76 -0.14
CA LEU A 69 3.86 -4.28 -1.22
C LEU A 69 3.69 -3.49 -2.50
N ILE A 70 4.61 -3.70 -3.42
CA ILE A 70 4.54 -3.22 -4.80
C ILE A 70 4.75 -4.37 -5.78
N THR A 71 4.03 -4.30 -6.89
CA THR A 71 4.09 -5.27 -7.98
C THR A 71 4.40 -4.57 -9.30
N THR A 72 4.88 -5.32 -10.28
CA THR A 72 4.75 -4.90 -11.69
C THR A 72 3.27 -4.86 -12.06
N PRO A 73 2.85 -3.95 -13.00
CA PRO A 73 1.48 -3.95 -13.51
C PRO A 73 1.09 -5.31 -14.05
N GLN A 74 -0.10 -5.76 -13.69
CA GLN A 74 -0.69 -7.00 -14.18
C GLN A 74 -1.90 -6.69 -15.04
N ASP A 75 -2.32 -7.64 -15.89
CA ASP A 75 -3.56 -7.54 -16.65
C ASP A 75 -4.74 -7.33 -15.68
N GLY A 76 -5.52 -6.27 -15.92
CA GLY A 76 -6.65 -5.92 -15.09
C GLY A 76 -6.37 -4.89 -13.98
N ASP A 77 -5.12 -4.44 -13.81
CA ASP A 77 -4.79 -3.36 -12.86
C ASP A 77 -5.43 -2.03 -13.33
N ALA A 78 -6.49 -1.63 -12.67
CA ALA A 78 -7.26 -0.44 -13.04
C ALA A 78 -6.44 0.85 -12.96
N ALA A 79 -5.57 0.98 -11.97
CA ALA A 79 -4.72 2.16 -11.82
C ALA A 79 -3.64 2.24 -12.91
N ALA A 80 -3.07 1.10 -13.32
CA ALA A 80 -2.14 1.04 -14.44
C ALA A 80 -2.83 1.41 -15.77
N LYS A 81 -4.06 0.94 -15.96
CA LYS A 81 -4.87 1.32 -17.11
C LYS A 81 -5.18 2.83 -17.11
N ALA A 82 -5.61 3.39 -16.00
CA ALA A 82 -5.90 4.82 -15.88
C ALA A 82 -4.66 5.68 -16.19
N TRP A 83 -3.48 5.25 -15.78
CA TRP A 83 -2.21 5.90 -16.11
C TRP A 83 -1.91 5.84 -17.61
N ALA A 84 -2.12 4.68 -18.24
CA ALA A 84 -1.93 4.51 -19.68
C ALA A 84 -2.94 5.33 -20.51
N ASP A 85 -4.19 5.44 -20.05
CA ASP A 85 -5.24 6.24 -20.70
C ASP A 85 -4.91 7.76 -20.73
N GLU A 86 -4.05 8.24 -19.84
CA GLU A 86 -3.47 9.59 -19.89
C GLU A 86 -2.32 9.74 -20.91
N GLY A 87 -1.96 8.65 -21.62
CA GLY A 87 -0.88 8.65 -22.61
C GLY A 87 0.51 8.42 -22.02
N ASN A 88 0.60 7.89 -20.81
CA ASN A 88 1.87 7.64 -20.13
C ASN A 88 2.37 6.21 -20.33
N PRO A 89 3.72 5.99 -20.32
CA PRO A 89 4.29 4.64 -20.46
C PRO A 89 4.08 3.80 -19.18
N VAL A 90 3.69 2.54 -19.35
CA VAL A 90 3.47 1.61 -18.24
C VAL A 90 4.75 0.90 -17.77
N GLU A 91 5.84 0.99 -18.53
CA GLU A 91 7.10 0.31 -18.24
C GLU A 91 7.86 0.93 -17.04
N ARG A 92 7.44 2.12 -16.64
CA ARG A 92 8.07 2.88 -15.54
C ARG A 92 7.15 3.12 -14.36
N ILE A 93 6.18 2.22 -14.15
CA ILE A 93 5.33 2.26 -12.97
C ILE A 93 5.38 0.94 -12.22
N ALA A 94 5.05 1.00 -10.94
CA ALA A 94 4.72 -0.15 -10.11
C ALA A 94 3.39 0.10 -9.41
N VAL A 95 2.68 -0.97 -9.08
CA VAL A 95 1.39 -0.90 -8.40
C VAL A 95 1.60 -1.12 -6.92
N LEU A 96 1.24 -0.12 -6.10
CA LEU A 96 1.20 -0.23 -4.65
C LEU A 96 -0.10 -0.92 -4.25
N GLY A 97 0.00 -1.89 -3.40
CA GLY A 97 -1.16 -2.61 -2.90
C GLY A 97 -0.94 -3.28 -1.55
N ARG A 98 -1.98 -3.89 -1.07
CA ARG A 98 -1.99 -4.69 0.15
C ARG A 98 -1.46 -3.93 1.36
N LEU A 99 -1.79 -2.64 1.42
CA LEU A 99 -1.52 -1.80 2.58
C LEU A 99 -2.56 -2.06 3.66
N PHE A 100 -2.10 -2.49 4.81
CA PHE A 100 -2.94 -2.55 6.01
C PHE A 100 -2.12 -2.29 7.27
N VAL A 101 -2.80 -1.82 8.29
CA VAL A 101 -2.24 -1.52 9.61
C VAL A 101 -3.21 -2.03 10.67
N LEU A 102 -2.69 -2.76 11.65
CA LEU A 102 -3.49 -3.22 12.80
C LEU A 102 -4.12 -2.04 13.54
N PRO A 103 -5.33 -2.18 14.10
CA PRO A 103 -6.04 -1.08 14.76
C PRO A 103 -5.22 -0.35 15.81
N GLU A 104 -4.46 -1.08 16.63
CA GLU A 104 -3.62 -0.50 17.69
C GLU A 104 -2.43 0.32 17.17
N ALA A 105 -2.05 0.16 15.89
CA ALA A 105 -0.93 0.87 15.28
C ALA A 105 -1.35 2.08 14.42
N ARG A 106 -2.65 2.28 14.17
CA ARG A 106 -3.15 3.32 13.24
C ARG A 106 -2.85 4.74 13.68
N ARG A 107 -2.80 5.01 14.98
CA ARG A 107 -2.51 6.34 15.53
C ARG A 107 -1.01 6.65 15.65
N HIS A 108 -0.15 5.77 15.18
CA HIS A 108 1.31 5.90 15.25
C HIS A 108 1.94 6.25 13.90
N SER A 109 1.18 6.74 12.94
CA SER A 109 1.64 7.10 11.59
C SER A 109 2.30 5.95 10.81
N LEU A 110 2.02 4.71 11.18
CA LEU A 110 2.67 3.54 10.56
C LEU A 110 2.30 3.40 9.07
N GLY A 111 1.03 3.63 8.71
CA GLY A 111 0.61 3.63 7.30
C GLY A 111 1.36 4.65 6.45
N LYS A 112 1.55 5.86 6.98
CA LYS A 112 2.35 6.91 6.33
C LYS A 112 3.81 6.50 6.15
N GLN A 113 4.41 5.88 7.15
CA GLN A 113 5.79 5.40 7.08
C GLN A 113 5.94 4.28 6.05
N LEU A 114 4.98 3.35 5.98
CA LEU A 114 4.94 2.28 4.97
C LEU A 114 4.86 2.85 3.55
N VAL A 115 3.96 3.80 3.28
CA VAL A 115 3.84 4.43 1.96
C VAL A 115 5.12 5.20 1.60
N ARG A 116 5.73 5.90 2.55
CA ARG A 116 7.01 6.60 2.33
C ARG A 116 8.15 5.65 1.99
N ALA A 117 8.22 4.48 2.63
CA ALA A 117 9.23 3.47 2.31
C ALA A 117 9.09 2.94 0.88
N THR A 118 7.85 2.70 0.42
CA THR A 118 7.58 2.29 -0.97
C THR A 118 7.94 3.39 -1.95
N SER A 119 7.62 4.65 -1.64
CA SER A 119 7.93 5.81 -2.48
C SER A 119 9.44 6.02 -2.63
N ALA A 120 10.19 5.93 -1.54
CA ALA A 120 11.64 6.04 -1.56
C ALA A 120 12.28 4.96 -2.45
N TYR A 121 11.84 3.71 -2.32
CA TYR A 121 12.32 2.63 -3.17
C TYR A 121 11.95 2.86 -4.64
N ALA A 122 10.72 3.27 -4.93
CA ALA A 122 10.29 3.54 -6.30
C ALA A 122 11.13 4.66 -6.94
N ASP A 123 11.41 5.73 -6.21
CA ASP A 123 12.28 6.84 -6.65
C ASP A 123 13.68 6.33 -6.99
N GLU A 124 14.29 5.50 -6.15
CA GLU A 124 15.60 4.88 -6.40
C GLU A 124 15.60 4.00 -7.66
N GLN A 125 14.49 3.34 -7.96
CA GLN A 125 14.33 2.47 -9.13
C GLN A 125 13.87 3.22 -10.39
N GLY A 126 13.59 4.50 -10.31
CA GLY A 126 13.05 5.28 -11.40
C GLY A 126 11.61 4.90 -11.76
N LEU A 127 10.81 4.49 -10.78
CA LEU A 127 9.42 4.08 -10.94
C LEU A 127 8.46 5.12 -10.36
N ARG A 128 7.32 5.34 -10.99
CA ARG A 128 6.16 5.97 -10.39
C ARG A 128 5.25 4.91 -9.77
N LEU A 129 4.62 5.22 -8.67
CA LEU A 129 3.63 4.33 -8.06
C LEU A 129 2.23 4.72 -8.49
N VAL A 130 1.40 3.72 -8.78
CA VAL A 130 -0.03 3.85 -8.95
C VAL A 130 -0.76 2.92 -7.99
N LEU A 131 -1.97 3.24 -7.62
CA LEU A 131 -2.81 2.41 -6.78
C LEU A 131 -4.29 2.70 -7.05
N ASP A 132 -5.14 1.76 -6.68
CA ASP A 132 -6.55 2.02 -6.48
C ASP A 132 -6.94 1.84 -5.00
N VAL A 133 -7.89 2.62 -4.56
CA VAL A 133 -8.39 2.63 -3.19
C VAL A 133 -9.92 2.73 -3.20
N MET A 134 -10.57 1.91 -2.38
CA MET A 134 -12.03 1.94 -2.27
C MET A 134 -12.52 3.34 -1.82
N GLU A 135 -13.58 3.84 -2.44
CA GLU A 135 -14.17 5.14 -2.09
C GLU A 135 -14.55 5.22 -0.60
N LYS A 136 -14.97 4.10 -0.02
CA LYS A 136 -15.32 4.02 1.41
C LYS A 136 -14.14 4.18 2.36
N ASP A 137 -12.89 3.98 1.90
CA ASP A 137 -11.69 4.01 2.73
C ASP A 137 -11.16 5.47 2.87
N ALA A 138 -11.98 6.32 3.47
CA ALA A 138 -11.70 7.75 3.60
C ALA A 138 -10.37 8.05 4.30
N ALA A 139 -9.94 7.24 5.25
CA ALA A 139 -8.66 7.41 5.94
C ALA A 139 -7.47 7.18 4.99
N ALA A 140 -7.52 6.14 4.15
CA ALA A 140 -6.49 5.86 3.15
C ALA A 140 -6.45 6.95 2.08
N ILE A 141 -7.60 7.40 1.58
CA ILE A 141 -7.70 8.50 0.62
C ILE A 141 -7.04 9.77 1.19
N ARG A 142 -7.37 10.15 2.41
CA ARG A 142 -6.74 11.31 3.06
C ARG A 142 -5.23 11.15 3.22
N LEU A 143 -4.75 9.94 3.50
CA LEU A 143 -3.32 9.67 3.59
C LEU A 143 -2.61 9.93 2.25
N TYR A 144 -3.12 9.37 1.17
CA TYR A 144 -2.53 9.56 -0.16
C TYR A 144 -2.57 11.02 -0.60
N GLU A 145 -3.69 11.70 -0.44
CA GLU A 145 -3.83 13.11 -0.80
C GLU A 145 -2.89 14.03 0.01
N ARG A 146 -2.72 13.77 1.30
CA ARG A 146 -1.73 14.50 2.14
C ARG A 146 -0.28 14.26 1.71
N LEU A 147 0.01 13.11 1.13
CA LEU A 147 1.32 12.77 0.58
C LEU A 147 1.53 13.28 -0.85
N GLY A 148 0.57 14.03 -1.40
CA GLY A 148 0.65 14.64 -2.71
C GLY A 148 0.29 13.72 -3.87
N TRP A 149 -0.36 12.60 -3.62
CA TRP A 149 -0.85 11.71 -4.67
C TRP A 149 -2.01 12.36 -5.42
N ARG A 150 -2.05 12.17 -6.73
CA ARG A 150 -3.06 12.74 -7.63
C ARG A 150 -4.03 11.66 -8.12
N ARG A 151 -5.31 11.95 -8.06
CA ARG A 151 -6.35 11.09 -8.62
C ARG A 151 -6.27 11.11 -10.15
N ILE A 152 -6.27 9.93 -10.77
CA ILE A 152 -6.15 9.74 -12.22
C ILE A 152 -7.33 9.01 -12.85
N GLY A 153 -8.25 8.49 -12.06
CA GLY A 153 -9.43 7.80 -12.58
C GLY A 153 -10.28 7.18 -11.50
N THR A 154 -11.29 6.48 -11.96
CA THR A 154 -12.22 5.71 -11.14
C THR A 154 -12.36 4.31 -11.69
N THR A 155 -12.65 3.36 -10.83
CA THR A 155 -12.96 1.97 -11.18
C THR A 155 -13.99 1.41 -10.20
N SER A 156 -14.34 0.16 -10.36
CA SER A 156 -15.14 -0.58 -9.38
C SER A 156 -14.55 -1.97 -9.17
N HIS A 157 -14.74 -2.52 -7.99
CA HIS A 157 -14.36 -3.88 -7.65
C HIS A 157 -15.60 -4.71 -7.35
N ASP A 158 -15.68 -5.92 -7.89
CA ASP A 158 -16.69 -6.89 -7.53
C ASP A 158 -16.42 -7.43 -6.11
N ALA A 159 -17.31 -7.16 -5.18
CA ALA A 159 -17.25 -7.67 -3.81
C ALA A 159 -17.73 -9.12 -3.66
N GLY A 160 -17.91 -9.86 -4.77
CA GLY A 160 -18.30 -11.27 -4.76
C GLY A 160 -19.77 -11.54 -4.49
N ARG A 161 -20.63 -10.50 -4.45
CA ARG A 161 -22.08 -10.59 -4.27
C ARG A 161 -22.87 -9.86 -5.35
N GLY A 162 -22.23 -9.52 -6.48
CA GLY A 162 -22.84 -8.73 -7.54
C GLY A 162 -23.01 -7.24 -7.17
N GLU A 163 -22.31 -6.77 -6.15
CA GLU A 163 -22.24 -5.36 -5.80
C GLU A 163 -20.86 -4.82 -6.20
N ASP A 164 -20.87 -3.89 -7.14
CA ASP A 164 -19.67 -3.16 -7.52
C ASP A 164 -19.34 -2.11 -6.45
N VAL A 165 -18.15 -2.21 -5.87
CA VAL A 165 -17.65 -1.22 -4.91
C VAL A 165 -16.80 -0.20 -5.65
N PRO A 166 -17.20 1.09 -5.66
CA PRO A 166 -16.44 2.13 -6.35
C PRO A 166 -15.07 2.35 -5.70
N ALA A 167 -14.08 2.62 -6.56
CA ALA A 167 -12.70 2.89 -6.16
C ALA A 167 -12.10 4.01 -6.99
N TYR A 168 -11.09 4.69 -6.44
CA TYR A 168 -10.35 5.76 -7.07
C TYR A 168 -8.93 5.32 -7.39
N CYS A 169 -8.45 5.70 -8.57
CA CYS A 169 -7.08 5.46 -8.99
C CYS A 169 -6.22 6.68 -8.72
N TYR A 170 -5.05 6.47 -8.15
CA TYR A 170 -4.08 7.51 -7.80
C TYR A 170 -2.69 7.22 -8.38
N VAL A 171 -1.93 8.28 -8.61
CA VAL A 171 -0.52 8.22 -8.94
C VAL A 171 0.28 9.01 -7.92
N SER A 172 1.46 8.49 -7.56
CA SER A 172 2.40 9.17 -6.67
C SER A 172 2.89 10.50 -7.28
N PRO A 173 3.34 11.47 -6.46
CA PRO A 173 3.96 12.69 -6.97
C PRO A 173 5.18 12.34 -7.84
N PRO A 174 5.55 13.22 -8.80
CA PRO A 174 6.79 13.06 -9.55
C PRO A 174 7.99 13.04 -8.60
N TRP A 175 9.06 12.38 -9.02
CA TRP A 175 10.30 12.35 -8.24
C TRP A 175 10.72 13.77 -7.84
N SER A 176 11.04 13.93 -6.57
CA SER A 176 11.82 15.08 -6.16
C SER A 176 13.21 14.88 -6.75
N ALA A 177 13.51 15.55 -7.87
CA ALA A 177 14.89 15.72 -8.27
C ALA A 177 15.59 16.35 -7.07
N THR A 178 16.41 15.60 -6.34
CA THR A 178 17.35 16.20 -5.41
C THR A 178 18.19 17.15 -6.26
N PRO A 179 18.25 18.47 -5.99
CA PRO A 179 19.14 19.33 -6.72
C PRO A 179 20.53 18.75 -6.54
N GLY A 180 21.06 18.16 -7.61
CA GLY A 180 22.43 17.68 -7.60
C GLY A 180 23.31 18.81 -7.13
N SER A 181 24.15 18.55 -6.15
CA SER A 181 25.25 19.43 -5.78
C SER A 181 26.08 19.70 -7.04
N LEU A 182 25.88 20.86 -7.62
CA LEU A 182 26.83 21.44 -8.53
C LEU A 182 28.03 21.87 -7.68
N SER A 183 29.06 21.05 -7.69
CA SER A 183 30.41 21.47 -7.30
C SER A 183 31.19 21.82 -8.56
#